data_9f686fc7beabcca45c4abaa56c1cbfab
#
_entry.id   9f686fc7beabcca45c4abaa56c1cbfab
#
_cell.length_a   1.000
_cell.length_b   1.000
_cell.length_c   1.000
_cell.angle_alpha   90.00
_cell.angle_beta   90.00
_cell.angle_gamma   90.00
#
_symmetry.space_group_name_H-M   'P 1'
#
loop_
_entity.id
_entity.type
_entity.pdbx_description
1 polymer ?
#
loop_
_entity_poly.entity_id
_entity_poly.type
_entity_poly.pdbx_seq_one_letter_code
_entity_poly.pdbx_strand_id
1 'polypeptide(L)'
;MDKLIKPLRLTILIAFLILMTSIIAVTLYRLQIIEGAEYYEESQNTTKNTVTVAAARGNILDRYGRLLVSNKTCNNLVFNNQELFRQDDPNAIILELTQAVLDSGGTYTDTLPITDEPPFEYVDDMTALQKTRLNAYLEANELPQSTTAVELMAFFREAFMIDNNYTAKEMRTIAGIRYEIKIRYIINTSDYIFAEDVSMDLITKLLEKNVPGFTVQSAYVREYATKYAAHVLGFVRQMTEEEYKEYKNYDYPLNAVVGKEGIEYAFEKYLHGQDGRAVVTSTKEGTVINTTYLEEPKPGDNVTSTIDIGLQET
;
A
#
# COMPACT_ATOMS: atom_id res chain seq x y z
N MET A 1 -58.64 23.61 -37.04
CA MET A 1 -58.96 23.54 -35.60
C MET A 1 -57.79 24.13 -34.82
N ASP A 2 -57.70 25.47 -34.81
CA ASP A 2 -56.65 26.18 -34.12
C ASP A 2 -57.14 26.46 -32.67
N LYS A 3 -56.67 25.64 -31.74
CA LYS A 3 -56.76 25.99 -30.31
C LYS A 3 -55.65 26.98 -30.00
N LEU A 4 -55.90 28.26 -30.33
CA LEU A 4 -55.06 29.38 -29.90
C LEU A 4 -54.86 29.26 -28.37
N ILE A 5 -53.63 29.00 -28.00
CA ILE A 5 -53.17 29.04 -26.61
C ILE A 5 -53.53 30.46 -26.11
N LYS A 6 -54.42 30.58 -25.12
CA LYS A 6 -54.82 31.89 -24.59
C LYS A 6 -53.55 32.67 -24.23
N PRO A 7 -53.41 33.94 -24.67
CA PRO A 7 -52.18 34.73 -24.47
C PRO A 7 -51.71 34.75 -23.01
N LEU A 8 -52.62 34.71 -22.07
CA LEU A 8 -52.32 34.61 -20.63
C LEU A 8 -51.56 33.32 -20.24
N ARG A 9 -51.86 32.17 -20.86
CA ARG A 9 -51.15 30.90 -20.58
C ARG A 9 -49.74 30.93 -21.15
N LEU A 10 -49.54 31.55 -22.29
CA LEU A 10 -48.24 31.74 -22.94
C LEU A 10 -47.34 32.65 -22.09
N THR A 11 -47.90 33.78 -21.61
CA THR A 11 -47.15 34.71 -20.72
C THR A 11 -46.75 34.07 -19.42
N ILE A 12 -47.63 33.27 -18.76
CA ILE A 12 -47.28 32.52 -17.56
C ILE A 12 -46.19 31.53 -17.82
N LEU A 13 -46.21 30.80 -18.93
CA LEU A 13 -45.22 29.82 -19.32
C LEU A 13 -43.86 30.48 -19.60
N ILE A 14 -43.82 31.62 -20.28
CA ILE A 14 -42.61 32.42 -20.54
C ILE A 14 -42.07 32.98 -19.22
N ALA A 15 -42.90 33.51 -18.34
CA ALA A 15 -42.48 34.00 -17.02
C ALA A 15 -41.87 32.89 -16.15
N PHE A 16 -42.45 31.68 -16.18
CA PHE A 16 -41.93 30.52 -15.48
C PHE A 16 -40.58 30.09 -16.04
N LEU A 17 -40.42 30.09 -17.36
CA LEU A 17 -39.19 29.74 -18.02
C LEU A 17 -38.08 30.75 -17.72
N ILE A 18 -38.39 32.05 -17.73
CA ILE A 18 -37.45 33.11 -17.33
C ILE A 18 -37.05 32.97 -15.86
N LEU A 19 -37.98 32.65 -15.00
CA LEU A 19 -37.69 32.42 -13.56
C LEU A 19 -36.74 31.24 -13.38
N MET A 20 -37.01 30.11 -14.04
CA MET A 20 -36.12 28.91 -13.98
C MET A 20 -34.72 29.19 -14.55
N THR A 21 -34.64 29.86 -15.69
CA THR A 21 -33.32 30.21 -16.28
C THR A 21 -32.59 31.22 -15.42
N SER A 22 -33.27 32.16 -14.78
CA SER A 22 -32.66 33.11 -13.84
C SER A 22 -32.07 32.39 -12.60
N ILE A 23 -32.80 31.43 -12.02
CA ILE A 23 -32.30 30.62 -10.89
C ILE A 23 -31.03 29.86 -11.30
N ILE A 24 -31.04 29.20 -12.47
CA ILE A 24 -29.89 28.48 -12.99
C ILE A 24 -28.71 29.44 -13.22
N ALA A 25 -28.96 30.60 -13.84
CA ALA A 25 -27.93 31.60 -14.11
C ALA A 25 -27.28 32.15 -12.83
N VAL A 26 -28.09 32.43 -11.80
CA VAL A 26 -27.59 32.87 -10.48
C VAL A 26 -26.78 31.76 -9.80
N THR A 27 -27.24 30.53 -9.87
CA THR A 27 -26.51 29.39 -9.30
C THR A 27 -25.18 29.15 -10.01
N LEU A 28 -25.16 29.21 -11.33
CA LEU A 28 -23.94 29.10 -12.14
C LEU A 28 -22.97 30.27 -11.86
N TYR A 29 -23.49 31.49 -11.79
CA TYR A 29 -22.67 32.64 -11.46
C TYR A 29 -22.02 32.50 -10.09
N ARG A 30 -22.78 32.07 -9.09
CA ARG A 30 -22.26 31.82 -7.76
C ARG A 30 -21.17 30.75 -7.78
N LEU A 31 -21.43 29.60 -8.41
CA LEU A 31 -20.53 28.46 -8.46
C LEU A 31 -19.25 28.74 -9.27
N GLN A 32 -19.36 29.50 -10.39
CA GLN A 32 -18.23 29.73 -11.28
C GLN A 32 -17.39 30.98 -10.93
N ILE A 33 -18.03 32.02 -10.38
CA ILE A 33 -17.37 33.32 -10.16
C ILE A 33 -17.12 33.58 -8.68
N ILE A 34 -18.08 33.29 -7.79
CA ILE A 34 -17.89 33.57 -6.35
C ILE A 34 -17.10 32.42 -5.70
N GLU A 35 -17.51 31.19 -5.94
CA GLU A 35 -16.90 30.01 -5.33
C GLU A 35 -15.85 29.34 -6.25
N GLY A 36 -15.74 29.79 -7.50
CA GLY A 36 -14.86 29.18 -8.50
C GLY A 36 -13.38 29.26 -8.15
N ALA A 37 -12.93 30.30 -7.47
CA ALA A 37 -11.55 30.41 -7.01
C ALA A 37 -11.25 29.39 -5.89
N GLU A 38 -12.18 29.19 -4.97
CA GLU A 38 -12.07 28.22 -3.89
C GLU A 38 -12.07 26.78 -4.43
N TYR A 39 -12.99 26.43 -5.33
CA TYR A 39 -12.99 25.13 -6.02
C TYR A 39 -11.77 24.92 -6.92
N TYR A 40 -11.22 25.98 -7.51
CA TYR A 40 -9.99 25.90 -8.29
C TYR A 40 -8.78 25.64 -7.39
N GLU A 41 -8.66 26.33 -6.24
CA GLU A 41 -7.62 26.07 -5.25
C GLU A 41 -7.75 24.64 -4.66
N GLU A 42 -8.95 24.21 -4.33
CA GLU A 42 -9.23 22.87 -3.84
C GLU A 42 -8.86 21.80 -4.88
N SER A 43 -9.18 22.04 -6.15
CA SER A 43 -8.77 21.17 -7.28
C SER A 43 -7.24 21.12 -7.47
N GLN A 44 -6.54 22.24 -7.29
CA GLN A 44 -5.06 22.27 -7.34
C GLN A 44 -4.42 21.65 -6.11
N ASN A 45 -5.16 21.58 -5.01
CA ASN A 45 -4.69 21.04 -3.73
C ASN A 45 -4.95 19.54 -3.57
N THR A 46 -5.54 18.89 -4.57
CA THR A 46 -5.82 17.44 -4.54
C THR A 46 -4.91 16.66 -5.47
N THR A 47 -4.43 15.53 -4.97
CA THR A 47 -3.67 14.53 -5.73
C THR A 47 -4.54 13.29 -5.91
N LYS A 48 -4.59 12.75 -7.12
CA LYS A 48 -5.30 11.49 -7.42
C LYS A 48 -4.28 10.39 -7.68
N ASN A 49 -4.27 9.40 -6.83
CA ASN A 49 -3.41 8.23 -6.98
C ASN A 49 -4.28 6.98 -7.19
N THR A 50 -3.92 6.16 -8.16
CA THR A 50 -4.53 4.84 -8.31
C THR A 50 -3.79 3.87 -7.41
N VAL A 51 -4.53 3.23 -6.50
CA VAL A 51 -4.00 2.23 -5.58
C VAL A 51 -4.64 0.87 -5.85
N THR A 52 -3.87 -0.19 -5.66
CA THR A 52 -4.38 -1.57 -5.67
C THR A 52 -5.03 -1.86 -4.33
N VAL A 53 -6.24 -2.41 -4.35
CA VAL A 53 -6.98 -2.83 -3.16
C VAL A 53 -6.93 -4.35 -3.09
N ALA A 54 -6.21 -4.88 -2.12
CA ALA A 54 -6.02 -6.31 -1.97
C ALA A 54 -7.34 -7.04 -1.76
N ALA A 55 -7.54 -8.15 -2.47
CA ALA A 55 -8.66 -9.05 -2.26
C ALA A 55 -8.40 -10.00 -1.08
N ALA A 56 -9.47 -10.35 -0.36
CA ALA A 56 -9.38 -11.38 0.64
C ALA A 56 -9.20 -12.75 -0.03
N ARG A 57 -8.26 -13.56 0.47
CA ARG A 57 -8.05 -14.93 0.02
C ARG A 57 -9.20 -15.82 0.49
N GLY A 58 -9.62 -16.83 -0.29
CA GLY A 58 -10.66 -17.79 0.10
C GLY A 58 -10.32 -18.52 1.41
N ASN A 59 -11.32 -18.92 2.18
CA ASN A 59 -11.12 -19.66 3.43
C ASN A 59 -10.91 -21.14 3.15
N ILE A 60 -10.19 -21.84 4.03
CA ILE A 60 -10.09 -23.29 4.04
C ILE A 60 -10.93 -23.83 5.20
N LEU A 61 -11.86 -24.72 4.88
CA LEU A 61 -12.83 -25.29 5.79
C LEU A 61 -12.58 -26.78 5.99
N ASP A 62 -12.95 -27.31 7.13
CA ASP A 62 -13.01 -28.75 7.35
C ASP A 62 -14.28 -29.35 6.71
N ARG A 63 -14.45 -30.68 6.82
CA ARG A 63 -15.60 -31.41 6.26
C ARG A 63 -16.96 -30.96 6.82
N TYR A 64 -17.00 -30.29 7.94
CA TYR A 64 -18.21 -29.77 8.60
C TYR A 64 -18.39 -28.26 8.44
N GLY A 65 -17.54 -27.61 7.65
CA GLY A 65 -17.59 -26.17 7.43
C GLY A 65 -16.95 -25.34 8.54
N ARG A 66 -16.17 -25.94 9.46
CA ARG A 66 -15.42 -25.20 10.48
C ARG A 66 -14.18 -24.56 9.85
N LEU A 67 -13.86 -23.34 10.22
CA LEU A 67 -12.70 -22.62 9.72
C LEU A 67 -11.40 -23.29 10.18
N LEU A 68 -10.56 -23.66 9.22
CA LEU A 68 -9.17 -24.10 9.43
C LEU A 68 -8.19 -22.98 9.14
N VAL A 69 -8.43 -22.24 8.04
CA VAL A 69 -7.62 -21.08 7.66
C VAL A 69 -8.55 -19.98 7.18
N SER A 70 -8.34 -18.78 7.71
CA SER A 70 -9.12 -17.58 7.39
C SER A 70 -8.21 -16.39 7.12
N ASN A 71 -8.79 -15.20 6.95
CA ASN A 71 -8.08 -13.96 6.84
C ASN A 71 -8.46 -13.06 8.03
N LYS A 72 -7.45 -12.50 8.67
CA LYS A 72 -7.60 -11.42 9.63
C LYS A 72 -7.31 -10.10 8.93
N THR A 73 -8.17 -9.11 9.08
CA THR A 73 -7.86 -7.75 8.63
C THR A 73 -6.75 -7.16 9.49
N CYS A 74 -5.80 -6.54 8.84
CA CYS A 74 -4.70 -5.84 9.49
C CYS A 74 -4.50 -4.46 8.88
N ASN A 75 -3.69 -3.64 9.52
CA ASN A 75 -3.33 -2.32 9.04
C ASN A 75 -1.83 -2.30 8.77
N ASN A 76 -1.44 -1.87 7.59
CA ASN A 76 -0.05 -1.68 7.22
C ASN A 76 0.28 -0.19 7.19
N LEU A 77 1.48 0.17 7.62
CA LEU A 77 2.03 1.51 7.42
C LEU A 77 2.79 1.55 6.10
N VAL A 78 2.45 2.52 5.28
CA VAL A 78 3.06 2.77 3.97
C VAL A 78 3.55 4.21 3.93
N PHE A 79 4.74 4.48 3.38
CA PHE A 79 5.20 5.85 3.22
C PHE A 79 4.45 6.58 2.11
N ASN A 80 3.97 7.76 2.43
CA ASN A 80 3.56 8.74 1.43
C ASN A 80 4.79 9.55 1.00
N ASN A 81 5.46 9.08 -0.05
CA ASN A 81 6.72 9.66 -0.51
C ASN A 81 6.59 11.14 -0.88
N GLN A 82 5.43 11.56 -1.43
CA GLN A 82 5.22 12.96 -1.82
C GLN A 82 5.16 13.88 -0.60
N GLU A 83 4.51 13.44 0.45
CA GLU A 83 4.40 14.19 1.69
C GLU A 83 5.69 14.14 2.49
N LEU A 84 6.30 12.96 2.63
CA LEU A 84 7.55 12.74 3.37
C LEU A 84 8.67 13.63 2.85
N PHE A 85 8.89 13.66 1.52
CA PHE A 85 10.00 14.40 0.92
C PHE A 85 9.72 15.90 0.69
N ARG A 86 8.54 16.39 1.09
CA ARG A 86 8.25 17.83 1.19
C ARG A 86 8.60 18.43 2.56
N GLN A 87 8.81 17.56 3.55
CA GLN A 87 9.18 18.00 4.89
C GLN A 87 10.62 18.52 4.93
N ASP A 88 10.92 19.39 5.87
CA ASP A 88 12.25 19.97 6.04
C ASP A 88 13.31 18.91 6.40
N ASP A 89 12.93 17.95 7.24
CA ASP A 89 13.79 16.82 7.62
C ASP A 89 13.05 15.46 7.50
N PRO A 90 13.02 14.87 6.30
CA PRO A 90 12.40 13.55 6.09
C PRO A 90 13.14 12.43 6.83
N ASN A 91 14.44 12.60 7.14
CA ASN A 91 15.21 11.57 7.81
C ASN A 91 14.84 11.47 9.30
N ALA A 92 14.56 12.61 9.95
CA ALA A 92 14.05 12.61 11.33
C ALA A 92 12.68 11.93 11.42
N ILE A 93 11.78 12.16 10.46
CA ILE A 93 10.46 11.53 10.40
C ILE A 93 10.59 10.02 10.22
N ILE A 94 11.48 9.57 9.34
CA ILE A 94 11.77 8.13 9.14
C ILE A 94 12.20 7.49 10.47
N LEU A 95 13.09 8.12 11.21
CA LEU A 95 13.53 7.60 12.50
C LEU A 95 12.42 7.62 13.55
N GLU A 96 11.61 8.68 13.61
CA GLU A 96 10.48 8.75 14.54
C GLU A 96 9.47 7.63 14.27
N LEU A 97 9.10 7.40 13.00
CA LEU A 97 8.22 6.30 12.60
C LEU A 97 8.82 4.94 12.93
N THR A 98 10.13 4.77 12.66
CA THR A 98 10.83 3.51 12.97
C THR A 98 10.83 3.23 14.47
N GLN A 99 11.16 4.23 15.28
CA GLN A 99 11.18 4.08 16.72
C GLN A 99 9.78 3.79 17.28
N ALA A 100 8.75 4.45 16.76
CA ALA A 100 7.37 4.22 17.17
C ALA A 100 6.91 2.78 16.88
N VAL A 101 7.29 2.22 15.72
CA VAL A 101 7.00 0.82 15.36
C VAL A 101 7.73 -0.13 16.33
N LEU A 102 9.02 0.08 16.57
CA LEU A 102 9.82 -0.75 17.48
C LEU A 102 9.30 -0.68 18.92
N ASP A 103 8.94 0.50 19.42
CA ASP A 103 8.38 0.70 20.76
C ASP A 103 7.02 0.02 20.94
N SER A 104 6.28 -0.18 19.86
CA SER A 104 5.03 -0.95 19.87
C SER A 104 5.24 -2.47 19.82
N GLY A 105 6.48 -2.93 19.75
CA GLY A 105 6.85 -4.34 19.58
C GLY A 105 6.69 -4.86 18.16
N GLY A 106 6.48 -3.96 17.18
CA GLY A 106 6.42 -4.28 15.76
C GLY A 106 7.80 -4.40 15.12
N THR A 107 7.79 -4.77 13.84
CA THR A 107 8.99 -4.82 12.99
C THR A 107 8.74 -3.99 11.73
N TYR A 108 9.80 -3.56 11.09
CA TYR A 108 9.72 -2.87 9.81
C TYR A 108 10.52 -3.61 8.74
N THR A 109 10.17 -3.38 7.50
CA THR A 109 10.82 -4.03 6.34
C THR A 109 12.08 -3.28 5.95
N ASP A 110 13.24 -3.93 6.04
CA ASP A 110 14.53 -3.46 5.54
C ASP A 110 15.25 -4.63 4.87
N THR A 111 15.49 -4.54 3.57
CA THR A 111 16.16 -5.59 2.79
C THR A 111 17.54 -5.17 2.28
N LEU A 112 18.05 -4.00 2.72
CA LEU A 112 19.40 -3.58 2.37
C LEU A 112 20.42 -4.58 2.93
N PRO A 113 21.20 -5.27 2.09
CA PRO A 113 22.07 -6.36 2.52
C PRO A 113 23.39 -5.86 3.11
N ILE A 114 23.31 -4.97 4.09
CA ILE A 114 24.48 -4.41 4.81
C ILE A 114 24.22 -4.60 6.32
N THR A 115 25.25 -4.87 7.08
CA THR A 115 25.22 -5.02 8.54
C THR A 115 24.60 -3.79 9.22
N ASP A 116 23.91 -3.98 10.34
CA ASP A 116 23.20 -2.89 11.05
C ASP A 116 24.16 -1.95 11.82
N GLU A 117 25.36 -2.42 12.12
CA GLU A 117 26.37 -1.69 12.87
C GLU A 117 27.74 -1.75 12.18
N PRO A 118 28.62 -0.75 12.38
CA PRO A 118 29.98 -0.79 11.86
C PRO A 118 30.82 -1.94 12.45
N PRO A 119 31.75 -2.50 11.69
CA PRO A 119 32.09 -2.16 10.30
C PRO A 119 30.96 -2.57 9.34
N PHE A 120 30.60 -1.64 8.41
CA PHE A 120 29.58 -1.94 7.43
C PHE A 120 30.14 -2.91 6.38
N GLU A 121 29.55 -4.09 6.34
CA GLU A 121 29.90 -5.15 5.41
C GLU A 121 28.63 -5.71 4.75
N TYR A 122 28.77 -6.27 3.57
CA TYR A 122 27.67 -7.01 2.98
C TYR A 122 27.44 -8.31 3.77
N VAL A 123 26.15 -8.66 3.96
CA VAL A 123 25.82 -9.92 4.65
C VAL A 123 26.24 -11.12 3.81
N ASP A 124 26.80 -12.15 4.47
CA ASP A 124 27.38 -13.34 3.79
C ASP A 124 26.29 -14.18 3.08
N ASP A 125 25.12 -14.29 3.69
CA ASP A 125 23.97 -15.09 3.23
C ASP A 125 22.96 -14.31 2.39
N MET A 126 23.46 -13.33 1.61
CA MET A 126 22.63 -12.50 0.74
C MET A 126 21.78 -13.36 -0.21
N THR A 127 20.47 -13.20 -0.16
CA THR A 127 19.53 -13.89 -1.05
C THR A 127 19.72 -13.48 -2.52
N ALA A 128 19.28 -14.32 -3.45
CA ALA A 128 19.32 -13.99 -4.88
C ALA A 128 18.58 -12.69 -5.19
N LEU A 129 17.42 -12.48 -4.55
CA LEU A 129 16.62 -11.27 -4.71
C LEU A 129 17.37 -10.02 -4.20
N GLN A 130 18.02 -10.11 -3.03
CA GLN A 130 18.82 -9.01 -2.51
C GLN A 130 19.99 -8.66 -3.45
N LYS A 131 20.66 -9.67 -4.01
CA LYS A 131 21.74 -9.46 -5.02
C LYS A 131 21.21 -8.76 -6.27
N THR A 132 20.09 -9.24 -6.80
CA THR A 132 19.45 -8.64 -7.98
C THR A 132 19.06 -7.19 -7.73
N ARG A 133 18.43 -6.89 -6.60
CA ARG A 133 18.03 -5.53 -6.20
C ARG A 133 19.25 -4.61 -6.00
N LEU A 134 20.27 -5.10 -5.31
CA LEU A 134 21.50 -4.34 -5.10
C LEU A 134 22.18 -3.99 -6.43
N ASN A 135 22.32 -4.97 -7.33
CA ASN A 135 22.89 -4.74 -8.66
C ASN A 135 22.10 -3.72 -9.48
N ALA A 136 20.76 -3.83 -9.47
CA ALA A 136 19.88 -2.85 -10.12
C ALA A 136 20.02 -1.45 -9.52
N TYR A 137 20.21 -1.36 -8.19
CA TYR A 137 20.44 -0.09 -7.51
C TYR A 137 21.77 0.55 -7.91
N LEU A 138 22.87 -0.24 -7.91
CA LEU A 138 24.20 0.21 -8.30
C LEU A 138 24.18 0.70 -9.76
N GLU A 139 23.59 -0.07 -10.66
CA GLU A 139 23.48 0.28 -12.09
C GLU A 139 22.68 1.59 -12.28
N ALA A 140 21.53 1.73 -11.64
CA ALA A 140 20.67 2.91 -11.76
C ALA A 140 21.31 4.20 -11.21
N ASN A 141 22.31 4.07 -10.32
CA ASN A 141 23.07 5.20 -9.77
C ASN A 141 24.49 5.31 -10.34
N GLU A 142 24.79 4.61 -11.43
CA GLU A 142 26.08 4.61 -12.12
C GLU A 142 27.27 4.21 -11.21
N LEU A 143 27.01 3.37 -10.20
CA LEU A 143 28.03 2.87 -9.27
C LEU A 143 28.63 1.56 -9.79
N PRO A 144 29.96 1.35 -9.63
CA PRO A 144 30.61 0.08 -10.00
C PRO A 144 30.02 -1.11 -9.24
N GLN A 145 29.92 -2.27 -9.89
CA GLN A 145 29.46 -3.51 -9.23
C GLN A 145 30.44 -3.99 -8.13
N SER A 146 31.67 -3.45 -8.11
CA SER A 146 32.64 -3.69 -7.06
C SER A 146 32.57 -2.77 -5.87
N THR A 147 31.56 -1.86 -5.82
CA THR A 147 31.34 -0.93 -4.71
C THR A 147 31.24 -1.70 -3.40
N THR A 148 32.05 -1.35 -2.43
CA THR A 148 32.03 -1.96 -1.09
C THR A 148 30.83 -1.42 -0.27
N ALA A 149 30.44 -2.13 0.79
CA ALA A 149 29.37 -1.68 1.69
C ALA A 149 29.70 -0.31 2.33
N VAL A 150 30.95 -0.07 2.68
CA VAL A 150 31.41 1.23 3.24
C VAL A 150 31.24 2.36 2.23
N GLU A 151 31.66 2.14 0.98
CA GLU A 151 31.50 3.13 -0.09
C GLU A 151 30.02 3.40 -0.39
N LEU A 152 29.20 2.35 -0.41
CA LEU A 152 27.76 2.49 -0.61
C LEU A 152 27.09 3.25 0.54
N MET A 153 27.48 3.00 1.78
CA MET A 153 26.98 3.77 2.93
C MET A 153 27.42 5.24 2.90
N ALA A 154 28.65 5.51 2.42
CA ALA A 154 29.10 6.89 2.20
C ALA A 154 28.28 7.58 1.09
N PHE A 155 28.01 6.86 -0.01
CA PHE A 155 27.13 7.34 -1.08
C PHE A 155 25.71 7.62 -0.55
N PHE A 156 25.12 6.74 0.27
CA PHE A 156 23.80 6.97 0.87
C PHE A 156 23.78 8.21 1.75
N ARG A 157 24.83 8.44 2.52
CA ARG A 157 24.94 9.64 3.36
C ARG A 157 24.81 10.92 2.53
N GLU A 158 25.50 10.96 1.40
CA GLU A 158 25.47 12.14 0.51
C GLU A 158 24.16 12.22 -0.27
N ALA A 159 23.76 11.12 -0.93
CA ALA A 159 22.56 11.07 -1.78
C ALA A 159 21.25 11.31 -1.01
N PHE A 160 21.20 10.88 0.25
CA PHE A 160 20.03 11.05 1.11
C PHE A 160 20.16 12.21 2.10
N MET A 161 21.23 13.01 1.99
CA MET A 161 21.50 14.18 2.86
C MET A 161 21.41 13.81 4.36
N ILE A 162 22.03 12.67 4.74
CA ILE A 162 22.00 12.22 6.13
C ILE A 162 23.06 13.00 6.92
N ASP A 163 22.59 13.79 7.91
CA ASP A 163 23.46 14.63 8.73
C ASP A 163 24.48 13.78 9.52
N ASN A 164 25.65 14.39 9.80
CA ASN A 164 26.69 13.76 10.60
C ASN A 164 26.34 13.63 12.09
N ASN A 165 25.29 14.28 12.55
CA ASN A 165 24.78 14.19 13.92
C ASN A 165 24.10 12.85 14.22
N TYR A 166 23.65 12.13 13.19
CA TYR A 166 23.08 10.80 13.35
C TYR A 166 24.15 9.76 13.70
N THR A 167 23.84 8.87 14.61
CA THR A 167 24.67 7.73 14.95
C THR A 167 24.82 6.80 13.73
N ALA A 168 25.83 5.92 13.74
CA ALA A 168 26.04 4.96 12.67
C ALA A 168 24.81 4.04 12.46
N LYS A 169 24.14 3.66 13.54
CA LYS A 169 22.92 2.84 13.51
C LYS A 169 21.74 3.59 12.91
N GLU A 170 21.51 4.83 13.33
CA GLU A 170 20.45 5.67 12.77
C GLU A 170 20.70 5.93 11.27
N MET A 171 21.96 6.23 10.88
CA MET A 171 22.35 6.36 9.49
C MET A 171 22.04 5.10 8.68
N ARG A 172 22.34 3.91 9.22
CA ARG A 172 22.05 2.64 8.58
C ARG A 172 20.54 2.42 8.42
N THR A 173 19.74 2.73 9.45
CA THR A 173 18.28 2.64 9.42
C THR A 173 17.70 3.57 8.35
N ILE A 174 18.11 4.83 8.32
CA ILE A 174 17.65 5.79 7.30
C ILE A 174 18.04 5.29 5.91
N ALA A 175 19.30 4.84 5.73
CA ALA A 175 19.80 4.34 4.46
C ALA A 175 18.98 3.13 3.96
N GLY A 176 18.64 2.18 4.84
CA GLY A 176 17.85 1.01 4.54
C GLY A 176 16.45 1.37 4.04
N ILE A 177 15.75 2.24 4.77
CA ILE A 177 14.38 2.67 4.41
C ILE A 177 14.39 3.49 3.11
N ARG A 178 15.34 4.42 2.95
CA ARG A 178 15.48 5.21 1.72
C ARG A 178 15.88 4.33 0.51
N TYR A 179 16.71 3.31 0.74
CA TYR A 179 17.02 2.30 -0.26
C TYR A 179 15.75 1.53 -0.68
N GLU A 180 14.93 1.09 0.28
CA GLU A 180 13.66 0.39 0.00
C GLU A 180 12.70 1.23 -0.86
N ILE A 181 12.53 2.49 -0.53
CA ILE A 181 11.72 3.43 -1.32
C ILE A 181 12.29 3.55 -2.74
N LYS A 182 13.62 3.75 -2.86
CA LYS A 182 14.26 4.01 -4.14
C LYS A 182 14.32 2.78 -5.03
N ILE A 183 14.63 1.60 -4.47
CA ILE A 183 14.74 0.38 -5.25
C ILE A 183 13.39 -0.05 -5.84
N ARG A 184 12.29 0.12 -5.10
CA ARG A 184 10.96 -0.17 -5.64
C ARG A 184 10.59 0.72 -6.82
N TYR A 185 10.99 1.98 -6.78
CA TYR A 185 10.84 2.89 -7.92
C TYR A 185 11.69 2.44 -9.13
N ILE A 186 12.96 2.04 -8.90
CA ILE A 186 13.88 1.59 -9.95
C ILE A 186 13.35 0.33 -10.64
N ILE A 187 12.89 -0.67 -9.88
CA ILE A 187 12.40 -1.94 -10.44
C ILE A 187 10.90 -1.91 -10.75
N ASN A 188 10.25 -0.76 -10.61
CA ASN A 188 8.82 -0.54 -10.88
C ASN A 188 7.91 -1.58 -10.21
N THR A 189 8.09 -1.74 -8.90
CA THR A 189 7.26 -2.62 -8.08
C THR A 189 6.27 -1.84 -7.22
N SER A 190 5.43 -2.57 -6.49
CA SER A 190 4.42 -2.02 -5.57
C SER A 190 4.99 -1.10 -4.50
N ASP A 191 4.09 -0.35 -3.86
CA ASP A 191 4.40 0.54 -2.75
C ASP A 191 5.22 -0.15 -1.64
N TYR A 192 6.03 0.63 -0.95
CA TYR A 192 6.81 0.14 0.17
C TYR A 192 5.95 0.02 1.42
N ILE A 193 5.59 -1.21 1.77
CA ILE A 193 4.98 -1.52 3.06
C ILE A 193 6.08 -1.45 4.11
N PHE A 194 6.06 -0.39 4.90
CA PHE A 194 7.08 -0.12 5.91
C PHE A 194 6.93 -1.05 7.11
N ALA A 195 5.71 -1.17 7.65
CA ALA A 195 5.40 -2.07 8.75
C ALA A 195 4.05 -2.76 8.52
N GLU A 196 3.99 -4.06 8.78
CA GLU A 196 2.79 -4.88 8.61
C GLU A 196 2.09 -5.13 9.95
N ASP A 197 0.76 -5.35 9.92
CA ASP A 197 -0.12 -5.68 11.06
C ASP A 197 0.12 -4.76 12.27
N VAL A 198 0.19 -3.46 12.03
CA VAL A 198 0.38 -2.49 13.11
C VAL A 198 -0.89 -2.32 13.95
N SER A 199 -0.71 -2.11 15.26
CA SER A 199 -1.82 -1.93 16.18
C SER A 199 -2.54 -0.59 15.98
N MET A 200 -3.85 -0.55 16.27
CA MET A 200 -4.62 0.71 16.27
C MET A 200 -4.08 1.72 17.29
N ASP A 201 -3.51 1.28 18.38
CA ASP A 201 -2.84 2.12 19.39
C ASP A 201 -1.67 2.89 18.79
N LEU A 202 -0.83 2.22 17.98
CA LEU A 202 0.28 2.87 17.29
C LEU A 202 -0.23 3.90 16.29
N ILE A 203 -1.21 3.52 15.46
CA ILE A 203 -1.82 4.42 14.47
C ILE A 203 -2.37 5.67 15.16
N THR A 204 -3.13 5.49 16.24
CA THR A 204 -3.72 6.61 17.00
C THR A 204 -2.64 7.54 17.55
N LYS A 205 -1.57 7.00 18.14
CA LYS A 205 -0.44 7.79 18.65
C LYS A 205 0.27 8.60 17.56
N LEU A 206 0.46 8.00 16.37
CA LEU A 206 1.08 8.70 15.24
C LEU A 206 0.18 9.83 14.71
N LEU A 207 -1.12 9.60 14.64
CA LEU A 207 -2.10 10.61 14.22
C LEU A 207 -2.23 11.74 15.25
N GLU A 208 -2.25 11.43 16.54
CA GLU A 208 -2.30 12.43 17.62
C GLU A 208 -1.05 13.34 17.63
N LYS A 209 0.11 12.77 17.31
CA LYS A 209 1.36 13.53 17.16
C LYS A 209 1.45 14.30 15.85
N ASN A 210 0.49 14.11 14.92
CA ASN A 210 0.52 14.67 13.57
C ASN A 210 1.83 14.36 12.83
N VAL A 211 2.37 13.15 12.97
CA VAL A 211 3.55 12.73 12.23
C VAL A 211 3.19 12.66 10.74
N PRO A 212 3.85 13.44 9.86
CA PRO A 212 3.52 13.44 8.44
C PRO A 212 4.20 12.28 7.68
N GLY A 213 3.83 12.09 6.43
CA GLY A 213 4.58 11.25 5.49
C GLY A 213 4.28 9.77 5.55
N PHE A 214 3.18 9.35 6.20
CA PHE A 214 2.70 7.97 6.14
C PHE A 214 1.21 7.90 5.85
N THR A 215 0.79 6.75 5.36
CA THR A 215 -0.63 6.37 5.21
C THR A 215 -0.87 4.99 5.82
N VAL A 216 -2.10 4.74 6.24
CA VAL A 216 -2.54 3.44 6.73
C VAL A 216 -3.30 2.73 5.63
N GLN A 217 -2.83 1.55 5.25
CA GLN A 217 -3.45 0.71 4.25
C GLN A 217 -4.04 -0.54 4.90
N SER A 218 -5.32 -0.80 4.69
CA SER A 218 -5.93 -2.06 5.13
C SER A 218 -5.44 -3.21 4.27
N ALA A 219 -5.07 -4.30 4.92
CA ALA A 219 -4.59 -5.53 4.29
C ALA A 219 -5.17 -6.77 4.98
N TYR A 220 -4.81 -7.94 4.50
CA TYR A 220 -5.20 -9.21 5.06
C TYR A 220 -3.98 -10.04 5.42
N VAL A 221 -3.96 -10.57 6.64
CA VAL A 221 -2.98 -11.57 7.08
C VAL A 221 -3.67 -12.93 7.17
N ARG A 222 -2.99 -13.98 6.72
CA ARG A 222 -3.49 -15.34 6.78
C ARG A 222 -3.47 -15.85 8.21
N GLU A 223 -4.62 -16.29 8.72
CA GLU A 223 -4.79 -16.79 10.07
C GLU A 223 -5.11 -18.28 10.06
N TYR A 224 -4.31 -19.05 10.79
CA TYR A 224 -4.47 -20.49 10.94
C TYR A 224 -5.15 -20.77 12.28
N ALA A 225 -6.43 -21.16 12.23
CA ALA A 225 -7.25 -21.39 13.43
C ALA A 225 -6.88 -22.70 14.17
N THR A 226 -6.03 -23.52 13.57
CA THR A 226 -5.59 -24.80 14.17
C THR A 226 -4.08 -24.94 14.18
N LYS A 227 -3.57 -25.67 15.17
CA LYS A 227 -2.15 -26.07 15.27
C LYS A 227 -1.88 -27.41 14.58
N TYR A 228 -2.93 -28.11 14.15
CA TYR A 228 -2.87 -29.43 13.55
C TYR A 228 -2.93 -29.37 12.03
N ALA A 229 -2.53 -30.44 11.39
CA ALA A 229 -2.55 -30.59 9.92
C ALA A 229 -1.74 -29.52 9.16
N ALA A 230 -0.75 -28.88 9.78
CA ALA A 230 0.02 -27.79 9.18
C ALA A 230 0.61 -28.16 7.80
N HIS A 231 1.16 -29.38 7.64
CA HIS A 231 1.71 -29.84 6.36
C HIS A 231 0.64 -30.04 5.27
N VAL A 232 -0.60 -30.34 5.68
CA VAL A 232 -1.71 -30.51 4.72
C VAL A 232 -2.28 -29.15 4.35
N LEU A 233 -2.47 -28.26 5.31
CA LEU A 233 -2.96 -26.90 5.07
C LEU A 233 -1.93 -26.09 4.27
N GLY A 234 -0.65 -26.22 4.60
CA GLY A 234 0.42 -25.45 3.99
C GLY A 234 0.53 -24.04 4.58
N PHE A 235 1.24 -23.18 3.87
CA PHE A 235 1.42 -21.78 4.25
C PHE A 235 1.53 -20.89 3.01
N VAL A 236 1.35 -19.60 3.22
CA VAL A 236 1.51 -18.57 2.19
C VAL A 236 2.76 -17.75 2.43
N ARG A 237 3.39 -17.28 1.37
CA ARG A 237 4.54 -16.39 1.40
C ARG A 237 4.58 -15.56 0.13
N GLN A 238 5.26 -14.43 0.17
CA GLN A 238 5.53 -13.62 -1.00
C GLN A 238 6.22 -14.46 -2.11
N MET A 239 5.82 -14.19 -3.35
CA MET A 239 6.31 -14.87 -4.54
C MET A 239 7.79 -14.59 -4.77
N THR A 240 8.53 -15.61 -5.25
CA THR A 240 9.90 -15.44 -5.74
C THR A 240 9.90 -15.02 -7.22
N GLU A 241 11.06 -14.59 -7.74
CA GLU A 241 11.17 -14.24 -9.17
C GLU A 241 10.95 -15.46 -10.10
N GLU A 242 11.38 -16.65 -9.67
CA GLU A 242 11.16 -17.88 -10.42
C GLU A 242 9.66 -18.19 -10.51
N GLU A 243 8.96 -18.12 -9.40
CA GLU A 243 7.51 -18.33 -9.34
C GLU A 243 6.77 -17.25 -10.14
N TYR A 244 7.21 -16.01 -10.10
CA TYR A 244 6.61 -14.95 -10.90
C TYR A 244 6.62 -15.25 -12.40
N LYS A 245 7.66 -15.90 -12.92
CA LYS A 245 7.71 -16.32 -14.33
C LYS A 245 6.61 -17.31 -14.68
N GLU A 246 6.23 -18.15 -13.72
CA GLU A 246 5.13 -19.12 -13.85
C GLU A 246 3.76 -18.44 -13.74
N TYR A 247 3.60 -17.56 -12.77
CA TYR A 247 2.33 -16.88 -12.47
C TYR A 247 2.06 -15.61 -13.26
N LYS A 248 3.05 -15.10 -14.00
CA LYS A 248 2.97 -13.85 -14.79
C LYS A 248 1.74 -13.77 -15.72
N ASN A 249 1.29 -14.90 -16.25
CA ASN A 249 0.15 -14.97 -17.16
C ASN A 249 -1.21 -14.94 -16.44
N TYR A 250 -1.24 -14.89 -15.12
CA TYR A 250 -2.44 -14.91 -14.29
C TYR A 250 -2.72 -13.56 -13.60
N ASP A 251 -2.12 -12.48 -14.09
CA ASP A 251 -2.24 -11.11 -13.54
C ASP A 251 -1.78 -10.95 -12.07
N TYR A 252 -0.90 -11.83 -11.59
CA TYR A 252 -0.33 -11.69 -10.26
C TYR A 252 0.71 -10.57 -10.22
N PRO A 253 0.63 -9.63 -9.26
CA PRO A 253 1.69 -8.67 -9.06
C PRO A 253 2.97 -9.36 -8.55
N LEU A 254 4.13 -8.78 -8.83
CA LEU A 254 5.44 -9.36 -8.45
C LEU A 254 5.58 -9.63 -6.94
N ASN A 255 4.84 -8.91 -6.12
CA ASN A 255 4.83 -9.05 -4.66
C ASN A 255 3.63 -9.84 -4.13
N ALA A 256 2.88 -10.54 -4.99
CA ALA A 256 1.75 -11.35 -4.57
C ALA A 256 2.15 -12.39 -3.51
N VAL A 257 1.25 -12.60 -2.56
CA VAL A 257 1.37 -13.67 -1.57
C VAL A 257 0.67 -14.92 -2.11
N VAL A 258 1.43 -15.99 -2.29
CA VAL A 258 0.98 -17.26 -2.89
C VAL A 258 1.17 -18.43 -1.94
N GLY A 259 0.38 -19.49 -2.12
CA GLY A 259 0.55 -20.74 -1.39
C GLY A 259 1.85 -21.44 -1.77
N LYS A 260 2.60 -21.90 -0.78
CA LYS A 260 3.89 -22.57 -0.97
C LYS A 260 3.79 -24.07 -0.85
N GLU A 261 2.90 -24.57 -0.03
CA GLU A 261 2.73 -25.98 0.26
C GLU A 261 1.26 -26.34 0.51
N GLY A 262 0.94 -27.62 0.54
CA GLY A 262 -0.34 -28.18 0.96
C GLY A 262 -1.53 -27.69 0.13
N ILE A 263 -2.67 -27.50 0.80
CA ILE A 263 -3.92 -27.02 0.19
C ILE A 263 -3.74 -25.58 -0.32
N GLU A 264 -3.00 -24.74 0.39
CA GLU A 264 -2.72 -23.39 -0.03
C GLU A 264 -2.06 -23.33 -1.42
N TYR A 265 -1.11 -24.22 -1.71
CA TYR A 265 -0.47 -24.33 -3.02
C TYR A 265 -1.37 -25.02 -4.05
N ALA A 266 -1.92 -26.18 -3.69
CA ALA A 266 -2.68 -27.00 -4.64
C ALA A 266 -3.96 -26.31 -5.15
N PHE A 267 -4.55 -25.44 -4.33
CA PHE A 267 -5.77 -24.69 -4.64
C PHE A 267 -5.53 -23.20 -4.81
N GLU A 268 -4.28 -22.77 -5.05
CA GLU A 268 -3.89 -21.38 -5.25
C GLU A 268 -4.84 -20.63 -6.18
N LYS A 269 -5.15 -21.22 -7.33
CA LYS A 269 -6.00 -20.63 -8.36
C LYS A 269 -7.43 -20.30 -7.89
N TYR A 270 -7.94 -21.05 -6.91
CA TYR A 270 -9.28 -20.84 -6.34
C TYR A 270 -9.23 -19.94 -5.11
N LEU A 271 -8.23 -20.16 -4.26
CA LEU A 271 -8.06 -19.41 -3.03
C LEU A 271 -7.63 -17.98 -3.27
N HIS A 272 -6.85 -17.72 -4.32
CA HIS A 272 -6.40 -16.36 -4.64
C HIS A 272 -7.57 -15.51 -5.14
N GLY A 273 -7.77 -14.34 -4.53
CA GLY A 273 -8.77 -13.37 -4.97
C GLY A 273 -8.28 -12.55 -6.16
N GLN A 274 -9.14 -11.72 -6.69
CA GLN A 274 -8.78 -10.72 -7.70
C GLN A 274 -8.72 -9.34 -7.04
N ASP A 275 -7.54 -8.75 -7.04
CA ASP A 275 -7.34 -7.42 -6.48
C ASP A 275 -8.17 -6.38 -7.24
N GLY A 276 -8.69 -5.42 -6.50
CA GLY A 276 -9.39 -4.28 -7.04
C GLY A 276 -8.45 -3.10 -7.32
N ARG A 277 -9.00 -2.06 -7.94
CA ARG A 277 -8.33 -0.78 -8.15
C ARG A 277 -9.21 0.35 -7.68
N ALA A 278 -8.64 1.27 -6.91
CA ALA A 278 -9.33 2.47 -6.46
C ALA A 278 -8.50 3.72 -6.77
N VAL A 279 -9.20 4.82 -7.05
CA VAL A 279 -8.59 6.15 -7.09
C VAL A 279 -8.79 6.80 -5.73
N VAL A 280 -7.70 7.03 -5.05
CA VAL A 280 -7.65 7.78 -3.80
C VAL A 280 -7.37 9.23 -4.13
N THR A 281 -8.29 10.11 -3.76
CA THR A 281 -8.11 11.56 -3.84
C THR A 281 -7.70 12.06 -2.47
N SER A 282 -6.51 12.66 -2.38
CA SER A 282 -5.97 13.21 -1.15
C SER A 282 -5.64 14.69 -1.30
N THR A 283 -5.60 15.42 -0.20
CA THR A 283 -5.06 16.79 -0.15
C THR A 283 -3.56 16.77 -0.41
N LYS A 284 -2.95 17.95 -0.59
CA LYS A 284 -1.49 18.07 -0.68
C LYS A 284 -0.78 17.64 0.61
N GLU A 285 -1.48 17.70 1.73
CA GLU A 285 -1.03 17.25 3.04
C GLU A 285 -1.18 15.74 3.24
N GLY A 286 -1.71 15.01 2.24
CA GLY A 286 -1.87 13.55 2.28
C GLY A 286 -3.18 13.05 2.88
N THR A 287 -4.05 13.94 3.38
CA THR A 287 -5.36 13.55 3.93
C THR A 287 -6.27 13.01 2.82
N VAL A 288 -6.75 11.77 2.98
CA VAL A 288 -7.68 11.15 2.03
C VAL A 288 -9.05 11.85 2.13
N ILE A 289 -9.47 12.45 1.01
CA ILE A 289 -10.78 13.11 0.88
C ILE A 289 -11.83 12.13 0.38
N ASN A 290 -11.46 11.32 -0.62
CA ASN A 290 -12.38 10.39 -1.27
C ASN A 290 -11.65 9.19 -1.83
N THR A 291 -12.33 8.03 -1.81
CA THR A 291 -11.86 6.80 -2.45
C THR A 291 -12.95 6.32 -3.40
N THR A 292 -12.64 6.24 -4.69
CA THR A 292 -13.56 5.76 -5.72
C THR A 292 -13.02 4.46 -6.31
N TYR A 293 -13.74 3.36 -6.18
CA TYR A 293 -13.38 2.08 -6.78
C TYR A 293 -13.57 2.14 -8.29
N LEU A 294 -12.51 1.83 -9.04
CA LEU A 294 -12.56 1.56 -10.47
C LEU A 294 -12.98 0.11 -10.72
N GLU A 295 -12.43 -0.78 -9.91
CA GLU A 295 -12.71 -2.20 -9.90
C GLU A 295 -12.77 -2.65 -8.44
N GLU A 296 -13.87 -3.27 -8.03
CA GLU A 296 -14.02 -3.82 -6.68
C GLU A 296 -13.19 -5.10 -6.53
N PRO A 297 -12.49 -5.31 -5.40
CA PRO A 297 -11.77 -6.54 -5.15
C PRO A 297 -12.76 -7.71 -5.01
N LYS A 298 -12.43 -8.84 -5.62
CA LYS A 298 -13.22 -10.07 -5.54
C LYS A 298 -12.50 -11.08 -4.67
N PRO A 299 -13.10 -11.51 -3.54
CA PRO A 299 -12.48 -12.51 -2.69
C PRO A 299 -12.32 -13.85 -3.45
N GLY A 300 -11.32 -14.63 -3.05
CA GLY A 300 -11.13 -15.99 -3.55
C GLY A 300 -12.23 -16.94 -3.08
N ASP A 301 -12.34 -18.06 -3.77
CA ASP A 301 -13.30 -19.11 -3.45
C ASP A 301 -12.87 -19.89 -2.20
N ASN A 302 -13.85 -20.31 -1.40
CA ASN A 302 -13.60 -21.17 -0.24
C ASN A 302 -13.35 -22.61 -0.66
N VAL A 303 -12.40 -23.27 -0.01
CA VAL A 303 -12.07 -24.66 -0.21
C VAL A 303 -12.52 -25.47 1.01
N THR A 304 -13.41 -26.45 0.79
CA THR A 304 -13.82 -27.41 1.85
C THR A 304 -12.99 -28.67 1.71
N SER A 305 -12.24 -29.01 2.75
CA SER A 305 -11.43 -30.24 2.81
C SER A 305 -12.22 -31.41 3.37
N THR A 306 -11.67 -32.60 3.25
CA THR A 306 -12.21 -33.83 3.91
C THR A 306 -11.66 -34.03 5.32
N ILE A 307 -10.83 -33.13 5.80
CA ILE A 307 -10.26 -33.15 7.16
C ILE A 307 -11.40 -33.03 8.18
N ASP A 308 -11.30 -33.80 9.25
CA ASP A 308 -12.07 -33.61 10.46
C ASP A 308 -11.12 -33.12 11.56
N ILE A 309 -11.19 -31.83 11.86
CA ILE A 309 -10.26 -31.23 12.80
C ILE A 309 -10.40 -31.82 14.21
N GLY A 310 -11.61 -32.23 14.61
CA GLY A 310 -11.81 -32.89 15.89
C GLY A 310 -11.10 -34.24 16.03
N LEU A 311 -10.92 -34.96 14.92
CA LEU A 311 -10.11 -36.19 14.91
C LEU A 311 -8.61 -35.91 14.90
N GLN A 312 -8.19 -34.74 14.41
CA GLN A 312 -6.77 -34.33 14.44
C GLN A 312 -6.32 -33.86 15.83
N GLU A 313 -7.26 -33.44 16.68
CA GLU A 313 -6.99 -32.96 18.05
C GLU A 313 -6.93 -34.08 19.08
N THR A 314 -7.34 -35.31 18.74
CA THR A 314 -7.30 -36.50 19.60
C THR A 314 -6.00 -37.27 19.41
#